data_ba542d00af3eda0ad2ce67c76371570d
#
_entry.id   ba542d00af3eda0ad2ce67c76371570d
#
_cell.length_a   1.000
_cell.length_b   1.000
_cell.length_c   1.000
_cell.angle_alpha   90.00
_cell.angle_beta   90.00
_cell.angle_gamma   90.00
#
_symmetry.space_group_name_H-M   'P 1'
#
loop_
_entity.id
_entity.type
_entity.pdbx_description
1 polymer ?
#
loop_
_entity_poly.entity_id
_entity_poly.type
_entity_poly.pdbx_seq_one_letter_code
_entity_poly.pdbx_strand_id
1 'polypeptide(L)'
;MVKHIVLYTLKEGVDKKEAVEIIRSVLEPLVGKIPGLKHLEIRQAFQGVDYALYSEFESQEDLKNYAEHPLHIEAKGHFFHLLSNRYAADYEV
;
A
#
# COMPACT_ATOMS: atom_id res chain seq x y z
N MET A 1 -2.61 -2.82 -18.03
CA MET A 1 -2.47 -2.09 -16.75
C MET A 1 -2.99 -2.97 -15.63
N VAL A 2 -2.19 -3.14 -14.61
CA VAL A 2 -2.54 -3.96 -13.44
C VAL A 2 -3.03 -3.05 -12.33
N LYS A 3 -4.16 -3.43 -11.71
CA LYS A 3 -4.71 -2.73 -10.55
C LYS A 3 -4.45 -3.60 -9.32
N HIS A 4 -3.86 -3.00 -8.30
CA HIS A 4 -3.53 -3.65 -7.03
C HIS A 4 -4.28 -2.94 -5.92
N ILE A 5 -5.20 -3.65 -5.27
CA ILE A 5 -6.07 -3.08 -4.24
C ILE A 5 -5.84 -3.85 -2.95
N VAL A 6 -5.59 -3.14 -1.87
CA VAL A 6 -5.41 -3.77 -0.57
C VAL A 6 -6.24 -3.05 0.48
N LEU A 7 -6.94 -3.84 1.29
CA LEU A 7 -7.75 -3.36 2.40
C LEU A 7 -7.07 -3.80 3.69
N TYR A 8 -6.86 -2.85 4.60
CA TYR A 8 -6.09 -3.12 5.80
C TYR A 8 -6.88 -2.81 7.06
N THR A 9 -6.65 -3.64 8.08
CA THR A 9 -7.10 -3.39 9.44
C THR A 9 -5.87 -3.15 10.31
N LEU A 10 -5.95 -2.13 11.15
CA LEU A 10 -4.88 -1.80 12.08
C LEU A 10 -5.09 -2.53 13.42
N LYS A 11 -4.01 -2.71 14.17
CA LYS A 11 -4.09 -3.30 15.50
C LYS A 11 -4.90 -2.40 16.43
N GLU A 12 -5.51 -3.03 17.43
CA GLU A 12 -6.27 -2.31 18.44
C GLU A 12 -5.36 -1.32 19.18
N GLY A 13 -5.91 -0.13 19.46
CA GLY A 13 -5.15 0.91 20.16
C GLY A 13 -4.32 1.81 19.27
N VAL A 14 -4.18 1.48 17.97
CA VAL A 14 -3.45 2.32 17.02
C VAL A 14 -4.33 3.50 16.60
N ASP A 15 -3.77 4.71 16.63
CA ASP A 15 -4.44 5.89 16.10
C ASP A 15 -4.51 5.78 14.58
N LYS A 16 -5.73 5.64 14.03
CA LYS A 16 -5.93 5.38 12.60
C LYS A 16 -5.44 6.52 11.72
N LYS A 17 -5.78 7.75 12.10
CA LYS A 17 -5.41 8.93 11.30
C LYS A 17 -3.89 9.06 11.23
N GLU A 18 -3.23 8.96 12.38
CA GLU A 18 -1.78 9.07 12.46
C GLU A 18 -1.10 7.93 11.67
N ALA A 19 -1.59 6.69 11.82
CA ALA A 19 -1.05 5.54 11.11
C ALA A 19 -1.14 5.73 9.60
N VAL A 20 -2.30 6.17 9.10
CA VAL A 20 -2.50 6.40 7.67
C VAL A 20 -1.55 7.48 7.14
N GLU A 21 -1.33 8.55 7.91
CA GLU A 21 -0.39 9.60 7.52
C GLU A 21 1.04 9.06 7.42
N ILE A 22 1.46 8.23 8.36
CA ILE A 22 2.78 7.59 8.31
C ILE A 22 2.92 6.72 7.06
N ILE A 23 1.92 5.88 6.80
CA ILE A 23 1.94 4.96 5.67
C ILE A 23 1.99 5.73 4.35
N ARG A 24 1.17 6.77 4.23
CA ARG A 24 1.19 7.63 3.04
C ARG A 24 2.55 8.27 2.82
N SER A 25 3.17 8.77 3.90
CA SER A 25 4.45 9.47 3.80
C SER A 25 5.59 8.60 3.30
N VAL A 26 5.51 7.28 3.52
CA VAL A 26 6.57 6.36 3.09
C VAL A 26 6.26 5.61 1.80
N LEU A 27 4.98 5.41 1.45
CA LEU A 27 4.60 4.65 0.26
C LEU A 27 4.29 5.52 -0.96
N GLU A 28 3.55 6.62 -0.79
CA GLU A 28 3.17 7.45 -1.95
C GLU A 28 4.37 8.02 -2.70
N PRO A 29 5.48 8.41 -2.03
CA PRO A 29 6.66 8.89 -2.76
C PRO A 29 7.38 7.84 -3.60
N LEU A 30 7.03 6.56 -3.48
CA LEU A 30 7.67 5.50 -4.27
C LEU A 30 7.28 5.57 -5.76
N VAL A 31 6.18 6.24 -6.08
CA VAL A 31 5.80 6.51 -7.47
C VAL A 31 6.90 7.38 -8.09
N GLY A 32 7.43 6.92 -9.22
CA GLY A 32 8.55 7.58 -9.88
C GLY A 32 9.92 7.08 -9.43
N LYS A 33 9.98 6.29 -8.34
CA LYS A 33 11.24 5.70 -7.85
C LYS A 33 11.33 4.21 -8.14
N ILE A 34 10.18 3.53 -8.24
CA ILE A 34 10.14 2.10 -8.55
C ILE A 34 9.59 1.93 -9.96
N PRO A 35 10.35 1.28 -10.86
CA PRO A 35 9.91 1.11 -12.25
C PRO A 35 8.57 0.39 -12.34
N GLY A 36 7.68 0.89 -13.21
CA GLY A 36 6.38 0.29 -13.46
C GLY A 36 5.29 0.67 -12.49
N LEU A 37 5.62 1.28 -11.35
CA LEU A 37 4.62 1.80 -10.40
C LEU A 37 4.13 3.15 -10.92
N LYS A 38 2.87 3.20 -11.38
CA LYS A 38 2.29 4.38 -12.03
C LYS A 38 1.47 5.26 -11.11
N HIS A 39 0.82 4.66 -10.13
CA HIS A 39 -0.05 5.37 -9.21
C HIS A 39 -0.12 4.62 -7.90
N LEU A 40 -0.18 5.34 -6.81
CA LEU A 40 -0.38 4.75 -5.49
C LEU A 40 -1.04 5.77 -4.59
N GLU A 41 -2.17 5.39 -4.02
CA GLU A 41 -2.87 6.23 -3.06
C GLU A 41 -3.32 5.42 -1.87
N ILE A 42 -3.31 6.05 -0.70
CA ILE A 42 -3.73 5.45 0.55
C ILE A 42 -4.69 6.43 1.22
N ARG A 43 -5.85 5.93 1.63
CA ARG A 43 -6.88 6.75 2.26
C ARG A 43 -7.49 6.01 3.43
N GLN A 44 -7.75 6.74 4.50
CA GLN A 44 -8.51 6.20 5.63
C GLN A 44 -9.93 5.92 5.16
N ALA A 45 -10.45 4.74 5.51
CA ALA A 45 -11.81 4.37 5.15
C ALA A 45 -12.79 4.96 6.16
N PHE A 46 -13.92 5.44 5.67
CA PHE A 46 -15.00 5.89 6.57
C PHE A 46 -16.02 4.78 6.82
N GLN A 47 -15.90 3.67 6.09
CA GLN A 47 -16.79 2.51 6.23
C GLN A 47 -16.02 1.25 5.85
N GLY A 48 -16.20 0.17 6.58
CA GLY A 48 -15.54 -1.11 6.33
C GLY A 48 -14.26 -1.24 7.15
N VAL A 49 -13.14 -1.53 6.46
CA VAL A 49 -11.83 -1.67 7.11
C VAL A 49 -11.25 -0.30 7.51
N ASP A 50 -10.04 -0.29 8.04
CA ASP A 50 -9.46 0.95 8.56
C ASP A 50 -8.92 1.85 7.47
N TYR A 51 -8.24 1.29 6.45
CA TYR A 51 -7.79 2.07 5.30
C TYR A 51 -7.65 1.20 4.05
N ALA A 52 -7.60 1.87 2.91
CA ALA A 52 -7.46 1.21 1.62
C ALA A 52 -6.24 1.75 0.87
N LEU A 53 -5.56 0.86 0.15
CA LEU A 53 -4.47 1.19 -0.74
C LEU A 53 -4.91 0.82 -2.16
N TYR A 54 -4.76 1.77 -3.11
CA TYR A 54 -5.01 1.53 -4.51
C TYR A 54 -3.76 1.88 -5.29
N SER A 55 -3.27 0.97 -6.12
CA SER A 55 -2.09 1.24 -6.93
C SER A 55 -2.23 0.64 -8.33
N GLU A 56 -1.46 1.20 -9.27
CA GLU A 56 -1.46 0.79 -10.67
C GLU A 56 -0.04 0.49 -11.12
N PHE A 57 0.11 -0.61 -11.87
CA PHE A 57 1.38 -1.05 -12.41
C PHE A 57 1.25 -1.32 -13.90
N GLU A 58 2.33 -1.16 -14.64
CA GLU A 58 2.31 -1.43 -16.08
C GLU A 58 2.09 -2.90 -16.41
N SER A 59 2.60 -3.81 -15.56
CA SER A 59 2.53 -5.26 -15.79
C SER A 59 2.51 -6.04 -14.49
N GLN A 60 2.18 -7.31 -14.59
CA GLN A 60 2.23 -8.21 -13.44
C GLN A 60 3.67 -8.38 -12.94
N GLU A 61 4.63 -8.39 -13.85
CA GLU A 61 6.05 -8.48 -13.49
C GLU A 61 6.46 -7.26 -12.64
N ASP A 62 6.00 -6.07 -13.03
CA ASP A 62 6.31 -4.85 -12.29
C ASP A 62 5.73 -4.90 -10.88
N LEU A 63 4.52 -5.44 -10.70
CA LEU A 63 3.94 -5.61 -9.38
C LEU A 63 4.78 -6.58 -8.54
N LYS A 64 5.22 -7.67 -9.14
CA LYS A 64 6.08 -8.64 -8.45
C LYS A 64 7.40 -8.00 -8.02
N ASN A 65 8.03 -7.25 -8.93
CA ASN A 65 9.29 -6.58 -8.65
C ASN A 65 9.12 -5.51 -7.55
N TYR A 66 8.00 -4.82 -7.54
CA TYR A 66 7.67 -3.85 -6.49
C TYR A 66 7.61 -4.54 -5.12
N ALA A 67 6.95 -5.69 -5.03
CA ALA A 67 6.81 -6.40 -3.77
C ALA A 67 8.17 -6.77 -3.15
N GLU A 68 9.17 -7.02 -3.99
CA GLU A 68 10.51 -7.43 -3.58
C GLU A 68 11.51 -6.27 -3.58
N HIS A 69 11.10 -5.09 -4.02
CA HIS A 69 12.02 -3.95 -4.17
C HIS A 69 12.50 -3.45 -2.81
N PRO A 70 13.82 -3.17 -2.68
CA PRO A 70 14.38 -2.68 -1.42
C PRO A 70 13.69 -1.45 -0.85
N LEU A 71 13.29 -0.50 -1.71
CA LEU A 71 12.60 0.71 -1.27
C LEU A 71 11.23 0.39 -0.66
N HIS A 72 10.51 -0.61 -1.21
CA HIS A 72 9.23 -1.04 -0.68
C HIS A 72 9.41 -1.75 0.66
N ILE A 73 10.42 -2.63 0.75
CA ILE A 73 10.72 -3.36 1.98
C ILE A 73 11.09 -2.39 3.10
N GLU A 74 11.92 -1.40 2.78
CA GLU A 74 12.30 -0.36 3.75
C GLU A 74 11.07 0.43 4.22
N ALA A 75 10.22 0.85 3.29
CA ALA A 75 9.00 1.59 3.62
C ALA A 75 8.10 0.80 4.56
N LYS A 76 7.92 -0.50 4.29
CA LYS A 76 7.11 -1.38 5.14
C LYS A 76 7.63 -1.45 6.57
N GLY A 77 8.93 -1.35 6.75
CA GLY A 77 9.53 -1.37 8.09
C GLY A 77 9.01 -0.28 9.01
N HIS A 78 8.49 0.81 8.46
CA HIS A 78 7.96 1.92 9.25
C HIS A 78 6.57 1.67 9.81
N PHE A 79 5.80 0.73 9.25
CA PHE A 79 4.39 0.61 9.64
C PHE A 79 3.87 -0.82 9.72
N PHE A 80 4.62 -1.82 9.23
CA PHE A 80 4.12 -3.19 9.16
C PHE A 80 3.64 -3.70 10.51
N HIS A 81 4.33 -3.33 11.59
CA HIS A 81 3.98 -3.74 12.95
C HIS A 81 2.63 -3.18 13.45
N LEU A 82 2.08 -2.19 12.75
CA LEU A 82 0.79 -1.58 13.11
C LEU A 82 -0.40 -2.35 12.51
N LEU A 83 -0.15 -3.27 11.57
CA LEU A 83 -1.20 -3.94 10.81
C LEU A 83 -1.67 -5.21 11.52
N SER A 84 -2.99 -5.50 11.43
CA SER A 84 -3.52 -6.77 11.93
C SER A 84 -3.97 -7.68 10.79
N ASN A 85 -4.79 -7.20 9.85
CA ASN A 85 -5.29 -8.00 8.74
C ASN A 85 -5.10 -7.29 7.41
N ARG A 86 -5.00 -8.09 6.35
CA ARG A 86 -4.77 -7.60 5.00
C ARG A 86 -5.58 -8.45 4.02
N TYR A 87 -6.32 -7.78 3.14
CA TYR A 87 -7.07 -8.42 2.06
C TYR A 87 -6.65 -7.77 0.75
N ALA A 88 -6.17 -8.54 -0.20
CA ALA A 88 -5.66 -8.00 -1.46
C ALA A 88 -6.35 -8.64 -2.66
N ALA A 89 -6.50 -7.83 -3.71
CA ALA A 89 -6.96 -8.30 -5.01
C ALA A 89 -6.16 -7.58 -6.09
N ASP A 90 -5.66 -8.37 -7.03
CA ASP A 90 -4.94 -7.85 -8.19
C ASP A 90 -5.66 -8.29 -9.45
N TYR A 91 -5.87 -7.36 -10.36
CA TYR A 91 -6.51 -7.70 -11.63
C TYR A 91 -5.95 -6.86 -12.76
N GLU A 92 -6.17 -7.32 -13.96
CA GLU A 92 -5.65 -6.68 -15.17
C GLU A 92 -6.78 -6.12 -16.02
N VAL A 93 -6.57 -4.92 -16.54
CA VAL A 93 -7.51 -4.27 -17.46
C VAL A 93 -6.86 -4.01 -18.80
#